data_d878f9d50e2031dcb4e881cd48ff5256
#
_entry.id   d878f9d50e2031dcb4e881cd48ff5256
#
_cell.length_a   1.000
_cell.length_b   1.000
_cell.length_c   1.000
_cell.angle_alpha   90.00
_cell.angle_beta   90.00
_cell.angle_gamma   90.00
#
_symmetry.space_group_name_H-M   'P 1'
#
loop_
_entity.id
_entity.type
_entity.pdbx_description
1 polymer ?
#
loop_
_entity_poly.entity_id
_entity_poly.type
_entity_poly.pdbx_seq_one_letter_code
_entity_poly.pdbx_strand_id
1 'polypeptide(L)'
;MKVLLPFLALFVLAACNQETSQKTNTNQPYSDQCITEQEVVEAQKAWGEGIVKIGQAYLNEEDYVKAASDHINRFYAYDLSLVLFKPTLAADEQFRASFDGALSYFVGGNPSYEEDKGFAIKPWTKVRWANAGITNNSCNMAIAMGNYYFTPVEGDEVKVEYTIGYVKDRNEDLRMVVHKSSLPYQKN
;
A
#
# COMPACT_ATOMS: atom_id res chain seq x y z
N MET A 1 -75.11 39.79 -15.27
CA MET A 1 -74.22 38.55 -15.42
C MET A 1 -72.80 38.97 -15.16
N LYS A 2 -72.24 38.62 -13.97
CA LYS A 2 -70.87 38.92 -13.59
C LYS A 2 -70.09 37.63 -13.71
N VAL A 3 -69.08 37.63 -14.66
CA VAL A 3 -68.16 36.50 -14.89
C VAL A 3 -66.98 36.68 -13.95
N LEU A 4 -66.79 35.72 -13.01
CA LEU A 4 -65.64 35.63 -12.13
C LEU A 4 -64.55 34.81 -12.87
N LEU A 5 -63.38 35.43 -13.12
CA LEU A 5 -62.17 34.72 -13.53
C LEU A 5 -61.42 34.18 -12.27
N PRO A 6 -60.95 32.94 -12.25
CA PRO A 6 -60.11 32.49 -11.18
C PRO A 6 -58.59 32.84 -11.48
N PHE A 7 -57.97 33.44 -10.48
CA PHE A 7 -56.51 33.72 -10.46
C PHE A 7 -55.78 32.43 -10.19
N LEU A 8 -55.02 31.99 -11.17
CA LEU A 8 -54.12 30.86 -11.05
C LEU A 8 -52.77 31.33 -10.46
N ALA A 9 -52.52 31.04 -9.19
CA ALA A 9 -51.27 31.35 -8.53
C ALA A 9 -50.22 30.31 -8.92
N LEU A 10 -49.20 30.73 -9.67
CA LEU A 10 -48.05 29.91 -10.05
C LEU A 10 -47.06 29.91 -8.88
N PHE A 11 -46.98 28.80 -8.12
CA PHE A 11 -45.93 28.59 -7.13
C PHE A 11 -44.65 28.18 -7.83
N VAL A 12 -43.66 29.08 -7.92
CA VAL A 12 -42.28 28.75 -8.34
C VAL A 12 -41.56 28.18 -7.12
N LEU A 13 -41.34 26.87 -7.11
CA LEU A 13 -40.45 26.21 -6.17
C LEU A 13 -39.02 26.51 -6.57
N ALA A 14 -38.37 27.45 -5.88
CA ALA A 14 -36.93 27.65 -5.95
C ALA A 14 -36.25 26.48 -5.20
N ALA A 15 -35.74 25.50 -5.92
CA ALA A 15 -34.85 24.48 -5.37
C ALA A 15 -33.50 25.15 -5.06
N CYS A 16 -33.23 25.43 -3.79
CA CYS A 16 -31.90 25.76 -3.32
C CYS A 16 -31.02 24.51 -3.43
N ASN A 17 -30.21 24.43 -4.47
CA ASN A 17 -29.05 23.53 -4.47
C ASN A 17 -28.05 24.07 -3.42
N GLN A 18 -28.06 23.49 -2.22
CA GLN A 18 -26.95 23.62 -1.30
C GLN A 18 -25.84 22.70 -1.81
N GLU A 19 -24.90 23.24 -2.60
CA GLU A 19 -23.59 22.67 -2.74
C GLU A 19 -22.91 22.74 -1.36
N THR A 20 -22.92 21.62 -0.65
CA THR A 20 -22.07 21.43 0.52
C THR A 20 -20.63 21.36 0.01
N SER A 21 -19.99 22.52 -0.08
CA SER A 21 -18.55 22.62 -0.22
C SER A 21 -17.92 21.97 1.02
N GLN A 22 -17.54 20.69 0.90
CA GLN A 22 -16.67 20.03 1.88
C GLN A 22 -15.37 20.82 1.92
N LYS A 23 -15.15 21.54 3.02
CA LYS A 23 -13.85 22.15 3.32
C LYS A 23 -12.87 20.98 3.49
N THR A 24 -12.11 20.71 2.45
CA THR A 24 -10.94 19.81 2.55
C THR A 24 -10.03 20.35 3.65
N ASN A 25 -9.88 19.58 4.71
CA ASN A 25 -9.00 19.93 5.82
C ASN A 25 -7.55 19.79 5.33
N THR A 26 -6.94 20.90 4.91
CA THR A 26 -5.60 20.95 4.29
C THR A 26 -4.46 20.49 5.22
N ASN A 27 -4.76 20.18 6.48
CA ASN A 27 -3.77 19.75 7.48
C ASN A 27 -3.71 18.22 7.69
N GLN A 28 -4.57 17.43 7.05
CA GLN A 28 -4.50 15.97 7.16
C GLN A 28 -3.46 15.43 6.16
N PRO A 29 -2.58 14.49 6.57
CA PRO A 29 -1.59 13.86 5.67
C PRO A 29 -2.21 12.87 4.69
N TYR A 30 -3.47 12.49 4.90
CA TYR A 30 -4.20 11.49 4.11
C TYR A 30 -5.33 12.10 3.31
N SER A 31 -5.67 11.45 2.18
CA SER A 31 -6.84 11.76 1.35
C SER A 31 -8.13 11.32 2.03
N ASP A 32 -9.23 12.06 1.78
CA ASP A 32 -10.59 11.67 2.17
C ASP A 32 -11.26 10.74 1.13
N GLN A 33 -10.56 10.41 0.03
CA GLN A 33 -11.07 9.54 -1.02
C GLN A 33 -11.10 8.07 -0.56
N CYS A 34 -12.17 7.38 -0.91
CA CYS A 34 -12.30 5.96 -0.63
C CYS A 34 -11.26 5.15 -1.41
N ILE A 35 -10.72 4.11 -0.76
CA ILE A 35 -9.85 3.14 -1.41
C ILE A 35 -10.71 2.05 -2.04
N THR A 36 -10.47 1.71 -3.29
CA THR A 36 -11.13 0.63 -4.00
C THR A 36 -10.30 -0.65 -3.95
N GLU A 37 -10.94 -1.81 -4.13
CA GLU A 37 -10.21 -3.09 -4.28
C GLU A 37 -9.26 -3.09 -5.48
N GLN A 38 -9.67 -2.45 -6.56
CA GLN A 38 -8.86 -2.34 -7.78
C GLN A 38 -7.55 -1.57 -7.53
N GLU A 39 -7.61 -0.45 -6.80
CA GLU A 39 -6.41 0.30 -6.41
C GLU A 39 -5.46 -0.54 -5.55
N VAL A 40 -5.99 -1.35 -4.63
CA VAL A 40 -5.17 -2.27 -3.82
C VAL A 40 -4.47 -3.30 -4.70
N VAL A 41 -5.18 -3.92 -5.65
CA VAL A 41 -4.61 -4.90 -6.58
C VAL A 41 -3.52 -4.28 -7.46
N GLU A 42 -3.73 -3.05 -7.94
CA GLU A 42 -2.75 -2.31 -8.74
C GLU A 42 -1.51 -1.93 -7.92
N ALA A 43 -1.68 -1.49 -6.67
CA ALA A 43 -0.58 -1.20 -5.76
C ALA A 43 0.23 -2.46 -5.43
N GLN A 44 -0.42 -3.61 -5.20
CA GLN A 44 0.23 -4.90 -5.00
C GLN A 44 1.07 -5.30 -6.21
N LYS A 45 0.50 -5.21 -7.42
CA LYS A 45 1.21 -5.50 -8.66
C LYS A 45 2.45 -4.62 -8.81
N ALA A 46 2.29 -3.31 -8.65
CA ALA A 46 3.38 -2.34 -8.79
C ALA A 46 4.47 -2.54 -7.72
N TRP A 47 4.09 -2.90 -6.49
CA TRP A 47 5.05 -3.27 -5.45
C TRP A 47 5.87 -4.50 -5.87
N GLY A 48 5.22 -5.56 -6.35
CA GLY A 48 5.91 -6.78 -6.81
C GLY A 48 6.87 -6.53 -7.98
N GLU A 49 6.46 -5.72 -8.95
CA GLU A 49 7.33 -5.30 -10.07
C GLU A 49 8.54 -4.48 -9.57
N GLY A 50 8.35 -3.66 -8.54
CA GLY A 50 9.42 -2.91 -7.91
C GLY A 50 10.46 -3.81 -7.24
N ILE A 51 10.04 -4.89 -6.56
CA ILE A 51 10.95 -5.89 -5.98
C ILE A 51 11.82 -6.54 -7.06
N VAL A 52 11.21 -6.93 -8.19
CA VAL A 52 11.95 -7.51 -9.32
C VAL A 52 12.98 -6.50 -9.87
N LYS A 53 12.61 -5.23 -10.00
CA LYS A 53 13.51 -4.17 -10.49
C LYS A 53 14.71 -3.94 -9.57
N ILE A 54 14.52 -3.99 -8.24
CA ILE A 54 15.63 -3.85 -7.28
C ILE A 54 16.62 -4.99 -7.45
N GLY A 55 16.14 -6.24 -7.58
CA GLY A 55 16.97 -7.40 -7.83
C GLY A 55 17.74 -7.32 -9.17
N GLN A 56 17.10 -6.81 -10.22
CA GLN A 56 17.76 -6.58 -11.51
C GLN A 56 18.83 -5.50 -11.44
N ALA A 57 18.55 -4.37 -10.75
CA ALA A 57 19.55 -3.32 -10.54
C ALA A 57 20.78 -3.85 -9.80
N TYR A 58 20.58 -4.72 -8.80
CA TYR A 58 21.70 -5.39 -8.11
C TYR A 58 22.53 -6.27 -9.05
N LEU A 59 21.87 -7.11 -9.89
CA LEU A 59 22.55 -7.97 -10.85
C LEU A 59 23.32 -7.19 -11.93
N ASN A 60 22.83 -6.03 -12.30
CA ASN A 60 23.44 -5.16 -13.32
C ASN A 60 24.51 -4.21 -12.75
N GLU A 61 24.81 -4.32 -11.44
CA GLU A 61 25.74 -3.41 -10.73
C GLU A 61 25.30 -1.92 -10.80
N GLU A 62 23.97 -1.70 -10.89
CA GLU A 62 23.34 -0.38 -10.85
C GLU A 62 23.09 0.07 -9.39
N ASP A 63 22.58 1.29 -9.18
CA ASP A 63 22.26 1.80 -7.83
C ASP A 63 20.99 1.16 -7.27
N TYR A 64 21.11 -0.09 -6.83
CA TYR A 64 20.03 -0.86 -6.22
C TYR A 64 19.59 -0.30 -4.86
N VAL A 65 20.49 0.40 -4.14
CA VAL A 65 20.15 1.05 -2.86
C VAL A 65 19.20 2.20 -3.11
N LYS A 66 19.47 3.02 -4.14
CA LYS A 66 18.54 4.06 -4.57
C LYS A 66 17.22 3.47 -5.05
N ALA A 67 17.25 2.42 -5.86
CA ALA A 67 16.04 1.75 -6.34
C ALA A 67 15.18 1.23 -5.18
N ALA A 68 15.78 0.65 -4.14
CA ALA A 68 15.08 0.22 -2.93
C ALA A 68 14.54 1.40 -2.10
N SER A 69 15.33 2.48 -1.97
CA SER A 69 14.89 3.70 -1.29
C SER A 69 13.68 4.33 -1.96
N ASP A 70 13.71 4.47 -3.28
CA ASP A 70 12.59 5.00 -4.07
C ASP A 70 11.34 4.11 -3.93
N HIS A 71 11.53 2.79 -3.95
CA HIS A 71 10.45 1.82 -3.75
C HIS A 71 9.81 1.94 -2.35
N ILE A 72 10.63 2.02 -1.29
CA ILE A 72 10.12 2.18 0.06
C ILE A 72 9.37 3.51 0.21
N ASN A 73 9.93 4.61 -0.31
CA ASN A 73 9.29 5.92 -0.28
C ASN A 73 7.95 5.94 -1.03
N ARG A 74 7.83 5.19 -2.12
CA ARG A 74 6.59 5.09 -2.89
C ARG A 74 5.50 4.30 -2.17
N PHE A 75 5.85 3.18 -1.55
CA PHE A 75 4.86 2.21 -1.08
C PHE A 75 4.63 2.24 0.43
N TYR A 76 5.55 2.77 1.24
CA TYR A 76 5.43 2.80 2.70
C TYR A 76 5.27 4.23 3.22
N ALA A 77 4.49 4.39 4.27
CA ALA A 77 4.11 5.70 4.80
C ALA A 77 5.08 6.24 5.87
N TYR A 78 6.39 5.92 5.80
CA TYR A 78 7.37 6.33 6.82
C TYR A 78 7.51 7.85 6.95
N ASP A 79 7.22 8.61 5.90
CA ASP A 79 7.20 10.07 5.87
C ASP A 79 5.91 10.68 6.41
N LEU A 80 4.86 9.87 6.59
CA LEU A 80 3.52 10.33 7.01
C LEU A 80 3.16 9.88 8.42
N SER A 81 3.55 8.67 8.81
CA SER A 81 3.17 8.07 10.10
C SER A 81 4.07 6.90 10.49
N LEU A 82 3.81 6.35 11.67
CA LEU A 82 4.38 5.07 12.07
C LEU A 82 3.92 3.96 11.13
N VAL A 83 4.87 3.17 10.63
CA VAL A 83 4.61 1.97 9.82
C VAL A 83 4.86 0.72 10.67
N LEU A 84 3.86 -0.15 10.74
CA LEU A 84 3.94 -1.43 11.43
C LEU A 84 4.45 -2.48 10.44
N PHE A 85 5.75 -2.52 10.23
CA PHE A 85 6.37 -3.47 9.33
C PHE A 85 7.05 -4.62 10.10
N LYS A 86 6.56 -5.84 9.89
CA LYS A 86 7.15 -7.09 10.35
C LYS A 86 7.47 -7.98 9.15
N PRO A 87 8.70 -7.93 8.61
CA PRO A 87 9.09 -8.73 7.46
C PRO A 87 9.21 -10.22 7.81
N THR A 88 9.24 -11.07 6.77
CA THR A 88 9.20 -12.53 6.90
C THR A 88 10.38 -13.10 7.67
N LEU A 89 11.60 -12.64 7.36
CA LEU A 89 12.84 -13.26 7.81
C LEU A 89 13.54 -12.52 8.97
N ALA A 90 12.92 -11.45 9.49
CA ALA A 90 13.44 -10.76 10.65
C ALA A 90 13.16 -11.56 11.93
N ALA A 91 14.20 -11.93 12.66
CA ALA A 91 14.15 -12.77 13.85
C ALA A 91 14.57 -12.03 15.12
N ASP A 92 15.68 -11.32 15.07
CA ASP A 92 16.22 -10.59 16.24
C ASP A 92 15.49 -9.25 16.39
N GLU A 93 15.66 -8.33 15.44
CA GLU A 93 14.90 -7.08 15.37
C GLU A 93 13.69 -7.26 14.45
N GLN A 94 12.62 -7.85 15.00
CA GLN A 94 11.47 -8.30 14.20
C GLN A 94 10.69 -7.18 13.51
N PHE A 95 10.67 -5.97 14.10
CA PHE A 95 9.84 -4.86 13.65
C PHE A 95 10.69 -3.74 13.06
N ARG A 96 10.40 -3.37 11.83
CA ARG A 96 11.10 -2.32 11.08
C ARG A 96 10.26 -1.05 11.07
N ALA A 97 10.21 -0.35 12.21
CA ALA A 97 9.39 0.84 12.40
C ALA A 97 9.97 2.12 11.75
N SER A 98 11.21 2.06 11.24
CA SER A 98 11.90 3.17 10.58
C SER A 98 12.20 2.85 9.12
N PHE A 99 12.38 3.92 8.31
CA PHE A 99 12.83 3.81 6.93
C PHE A 99 14.16 3.05 6.82
N ASP A 100 15.14 3.36 7.66
CA ASP A 100 16.45 2.72 7.66
C ASP A 100 16.37 1.22 7.99
N GLY A 101 15.49 0.84 8.93
CA GLY A 101 15.24 -0.56 9.24
C GLY A 101 14.57 -1.32 8.09
N ALA A 102 13.66 -0.67 7.36
CA ALA A 102 13.08 -1.24 6.16
C ALA A 102 14.11 -1.37 5.03
N LEU A 103 14.91 -0.31 4.78
CA LEU A 103 15.95 -0.32 3.77
C LEU A 103 16.99 -1.42 4.05
N SER A 104 17.40 -1.58 5.31
CA SER A 104 18.27 -2.68 5.71
C SER A 104 17.70 -4.04 5.34
N TYR A 105 16.43 -4.30 5.64
CA TYR A 105 15.79 -5.56 5.26
C TYR A 105 15.79 -5.79 3.74
N PHE A 106 15.57 -4.72 2.95
CA PHE A 106 15.52 -4.80 1.49
C PHE A 106 16.88 -5.07 0.86
N VAL A 107 17.96 -4.44 1.32
CA VAL A 107 19.27 -4.46 0.64
C VAL A 107 20.43 -4.94 1.52
N GLY A 108 20.24 -5.11 2.81
CA GLY A 108 21.29 -5.50 3.77
C GLY A 108 22.28 -4.37 4.08
N GLY A 109 23.36 -4.73 4.75
CA GLY A 109 24.53 -3.87 4.93
C GLY A 109 24.46 -2.83 6.07
N ASN A 110 23.37 -2.77 6.82
CA ASN A 110 23.26 -1.89 7.99
C ASN A 110 23.74 -2.64 9.25
N PRO A 111 24.78 -2.16 9.94
CA PRO A 111 25.33 -2.84 11.12
C PRO A 111 24.36 -2.89 12.32
N SER A 112 23.29 -2.07 12.34
CA SER A 112 22.25 -2.16 13.36
C SER A 112 21.27 -3.32 13.13
N TYR A 113 21.34 -3.99 11.99
CA TYR A 113 20.50 -5.13 11.59
C TYR A 113 21.34 -6.21 10.92
N GLU A 114 22.27 -6.81 11.68
CA GLU A 114 23.26 -7.77 11.17
C GLU A 114 22.63 -9.03 10.54
N GLU A 115 21.41 -9.38 10.94
CA GLU A 115 20.63 -10.49 10.39
C GLU A 115 20.21 -10.27 8.93
N ASP A 116 20.11 -9.01 8.47
CA ASP A 116 19.58 -8.67 7.16
C ASP A 116 20.54 -9.04 6.03
N LYS A 117 20.05 -9.84 5.09
CA LYS A 117 20.84 -10.30 3.93
C LYS A 117 20.37 -9.69 2.61
N GLY A 118 19.42 -8.75 2.68
CA GLY A 118 18.85 -8.09 1.50
C GLY A 118 17.82 -8.96 0.79
N PHE A 119 16.58 -8.91 1.28
CA PHE A 119 15.47 -9.64 0.68
C PHE A 119 15.25 -9.27 -0.80
N ALA A 120 15.33 -7.98 -1.16
CA ALA A 120 15.00 -7.50 -2.51
C ALA A 120 16.17 -7.63 -3.50
N ILE A 121 17.42 -7.79 -3.03
CA ILE A 121 18.58 -8.06 -3.89
C ILE A 121 18.76 -9.54 -4.20
N LYS A 122 17.99 -10.43 -3.57
CA LYS A 122 17.82 -11.79 -4.08
C LYS A 122 17.11 -11.67 -5.43
N PRO A 123 17.65 -12.25 -6.52
CA PRO A 123 17.13 -12.01 -7.86
C PRO A 123 15.78 -12.73 -8.07
N TRP A 124 14.72 -12.07 -7.68
CA TRP A 124 13.36 -12.50 -7.97
C TRP A 124 13.01 -12.16 -9.41
N THR A 125 12.40 -13.09 -10.13
CA THR A 125 11.97 -12.91 -11.53
C THR A 125 10.50 -12.53 -11.63
N LYS A 126 9.71 -12.84 -10.59
CA LYS A 126 8.28 -12.55 -10.54
C LYS A 126 7.79 -12.51 -9.10
N VAL A 127 6.82 -11.62 -8.85
CA VAL A 127 6.00 -11.64 -7.63
C VAL A 127 4.52 -11.73 -8.05
N ARG A 128 3.82 -12.74 -7.55
CA ARG A 128 2.41 -13.01 -7.84
C ARG A 128 1.60 -12.93 -6.56
N TRP A 129 0.45 -12.28 -6.61
CA TRP A 129 -0.46 -12.10 -5.49
C TRP A 129 -1.69 -13.01 -5.60
N ALA A 130 -2.16 -13.50 -4.46
CA ALA A 130 -3.41 -14.23 -4.32
C ALA A 130 -4.11 -13.74 -3.04
N ASN A 131 -4.98 -12.74 -3.20
CA ASN A 131 -5.78 -12.19 -2.12
C ASN A 131 -6.78 -13.24 -1.61
N ALA A 132 -6.80 -13.47 -0.30
CA ALA A 132 -7.90 -14.15 0.37
C ALA A 132 -9.09 -13.20 0.54
N GLY A 133 -8.82 -11.91 0.71
CA GLY A 133 -9.80 -10.86 0.77
C GLY A 133 -9.19 -9.48 0.93
N ILE A 134 -9.97 -8.47 0.55
CA ILE A 134 -9.70 -7.05 0.73
C ILE A 134 -10.92 -6.45 1.43
N THR A 135 -10.71 -5.68 2.49
CA THR A 135 -11.79 -4.93 3.18
C THR A 135 -11.44 -3.45 3.23
N ASN A 136 -12.40 -2.60 2.92
CA ASN A 136 -12.27 -1.14 2.89
C ASN A 136 -13.46 -0.44 3.58
N ASN A 137 -14.02 -1.07 4.60
CA ASN A 137 -15.24 -0.62 5.28
C ASN A 137 -15.17 0.80 5.85
N SER A 138 -13.96 1.31 6.14
CA SER A 138 -13.74 2.66 6.66
C SER A 138 -13.46 3.72 5.58
N CYS A 139 -13.60 3.37 4.29
CA CYS A 139 -13.36 4.24 3.14
C CYS A 139 -11.87 4.66 2.97
N ASN A 140 -11.27 5.26 3.98
CA ASN A 140 -9.90 5.80 3.95
C ASN A 140 -8.81 4.80 4.40
N MET A 141 -9.19 3.56 4.70
CA MET A 141 -8.26 2.47 4.99
C MET A 141 -8.74 1.19 4.33
N ALA A 142 -7.84 0.48 3.66
CA ALA A 142 -8.07 -0.87 3.17
C ALA A 142 -7.11 -1.84 3.84
N ILE A 143 -7.60 -3.05 4.14
CA ILE A 143 -6.77 -4.15 4.64
C ILE A 143 -6.89 -5.30 3.65
N ALA A 144 -5.76 -5.82 3.18
CA ALA A 144 -5.68 -6.98 2.33
C ALA A 144 -4.92 -8.11 3.04
N MET A 145 -5.40 -9.33 2.86
CA MET A 145 -4.77 -10.53 3.39
C MET A 145 -4.75 -11.64 2.33
N GLY A 146 -3.70 -12.44 2.32
CA GLY A 146 -3.58 -13.56 1.40
C GLY A 146 -2.17 -14.12 1.33
N ASN A 147 -1.84 -14.62 0.15
CA ASN A 147 -0.49 -15.11 -0.14
C ASN A 147 0.12 -14.30 -1.28
N TYR A 148 1.42 -14.11 -1.23
CA TYR A 148 2.20 -13.72 -2.38
C TYR A 148 3.34 -14.72 -2.60
N TYR A 149 3.76 -14.83 -3.83
CA TYR A 149 4.64 -15.89 -4.30
C TYR A 149 5.79 -15.25 -5.04
N PHE A 150 6.99 -15.59 -4.59
CA PHE A 150 8.24 -15.08 -5.16
C PHE A 150 8.90 -16.17 -5.99
N THR A 151 9.07 -15.93 -7.28
CA THR A 151 9.74 -16.84 -8.19
C THR A 151 11.21 -16.44 -8.28
N PRO A 152 12.17 -17.27 -7.80
CA PRO A 152 13.59 -17.02 -7.97
C PRO A 152 14.05 -17.32 -9.41
N VAL A 153 15.31 -17.02 -9.74
CA VAL A 153 15.92 -17.42 -11.03
C VAL A 153 15.97 -18.94 -11.14
N GLU A 154 16.30 -19.61 -10.04
CA GLU A 154 16.37 -21.06 -9.96
C GLU A 154 15.64 -21.56 -8.71
N GLY A 155 15.04 -22.74 -8.81
CA GLY A 155 14.31 -23.39 -7.71
C GLY A 155 12.80 -23.10 -7.70
N ASP A 156 12.17 -23.54 -6.63
CA ASP A 156 10.72 -23.48 -6.48
C ASP A 156 10.23 -22.07 -6.05
N GLU A 157 8.99 -21.77 -6.42
CA GLU A 157 8.30 -20.57 -5.99
C GLU A 157 8.14 -20.54 -4.45
N VAL A 158 8.52 -19.43 -3.81
CA VAL A 158 8.44 -19.26 -2.36
C VAL A 158 7.08 -18.65 -2.02
N LYS A 159 6.24 -19.41 -1.31
CA LYS A 159 4.96 -18.93 -0.78
C LYS A 159 5.18 -18.21 0.54
N VAL A 160 4.58 -17.02 0.68
CA VAL A 160 4.61 -16.22 1.89
C VAL A 160 3.20 -15.69 2.17
N GLU A 161 2.79 -15.71 3.43
CA GLU A 161 1.53 -15.13 3.89
C GLU A 161 1.72 -13.63 4.17
N TYR A 162 0.69 -12.82 3.91
CA TYR A 162 0.74 -11.40 4.21
C TYR A 162 -0.57 -10.86 4.78
N THR A 163 -0.42 -9.77 5.53
CA THR A 163 -1.47 -8.84 5.91
C THR A 163 -0.93 -7.43 5.69
N ILE A 164 -1.62 -6.63 4.88
CA ILE A 164 -1.22 -5.26 4.56
C ILE A 164 -2.38 -4.32 4.81
N GLY A 165 -2.10 -3.20 5.51
CA GLY A 165 -3.00 -2.08 5.67
C GLY A 165 -2.54 -0.91 4.81
N TYR A 166 -3.45 -0.35 4.02
CA TYR A 166 -3.23 0.76 3.12
C TYR A 166 -4.00 1.99 3.57
N VAL A 167 -3.38 3.15 3.39
CA VAL A 167 -4.00 4.47 3.42
C VAL A 167 -3.71 5.18 2.11
N LYS A 168 -4.51 6.19 1.76
CA LYS A 168 -4.28 7.01 0.57
C LYS A 168 -3.64 8.33 1.02
N ASP A 169 -2.51 8.71 0.44
CA ASP A 169 -1.87 9.98 0.72
C ASP A 169 -2.55 11.14 -0.04
N ARG A 170 -2.04 12.37 0.09
CA ARG A 170 -2.61 13.56 -0.58
C ARG A 170 -2.49 13.53 -2.09
N ASN A 171 -1.56 12.72 -2.62
CA ASN A 171 -1.37 12.56 -4.06
C ASN A 171 -2.25 11.43 -4.62
N GLU A 172 -3.14 10.88 -3.79
CA GLU A 172 -4.00 9.73 -4.11
C GLU A 172 -3.23 8.40 -4.25
N ASP A 173 -1.95 8.37 -3.85
CA ASP A 173 -1.13 7.15 -3.85
C ASP A 173 -1.43 6.27 -2.63
N LEU A 174 -1.55 4.96 -2.85
CA LEU A 174 -1.69 4.00 -1.75
C LEU A 174 -0.36 3.76 -1.05
N ARG A 175 -0.36 3.98 0.27
CA ARG A 175 0.80 3.85 1.15
C ARG A 175 0.53 2.81 2.24
N MET A 176 1.46 1.90 2.47
CA MET A 176 1.36 0.88 3.52
C MET A 176 1.67 1.48 4.88
N VAL A 177 0.75 1.30 5.84
CA VAL A 177 0.93 1.60 7.26
C VAL A 177 1.06 0.33 8.10
N VAL A 178 0.63 -0.81 7.57
CA VAL A 178 0.83 -2.15 8.13
C VAL A 178 1.35 -3.06 7.03
N HIS A 179 2.42 -3.80 7.30
CA HIS A 179 2.88 -4.90 6.44
C HIS A 179 3.47 -6.01 7.31
N LYS A 180 2.69 -7.04 7.55
CA LYS A 180 3.15 -8.25 8.25
C LYS A 180 3.23 -9.40 7.27
N SER A 181 4.33 -10.12 7.30
CA SER A 181 4.50 -11.34 6.50
C SER A 181 5.14 -12.48 7.30
N SER A 182 4.88 -13.72 6.86
CA SER A 182 5.41 -14.94 7.47
C SER A 182 5.43 -16.08 6.46
N LEU A 183 6.31 -17.05 6.70
CA LEU A 183 6.20 -18.34 6.03
C LEU A 183 4.94 -19.07 6.53
N PRO A 184 4.31 -19.90 5.69
CA PRO A 184 3.20 -20.75 6.11
C PRO A 184 3.63 -21.71 7.22
N TYR A 185 2.70 -21.97 8.14
CA TYR A 185 2.92 -22.97 9.18
C TYR A 185 3.23 -24.35 8.57
N GLN A 186 4.30 -24.97 9.05
CA GLN A 186 4.68 -26.32 8.66
C GLN A 186 4.05 -27.31 9.62
N LYS A 187 3.25 -28.25 9.10
CA LYS A 187 2.73 -29.39 9.90
C LYS A 187 3.88 -30.37 10.08
N ASN A 188 4.15 -30.72 11.34
CA ASN A 188 5.07 -31.81 11.71
C ASN A 188 4.43 -33.16 11.36
#